data_6bbd0b8193bc85a4166c9112f64bfd4e
#
_entry.id   6bbd0b8193bc85a4166c9112f64bfd4e
#
_cell.length_a   1.000
_cell.length_b   1.000
_cell.length_c   1.000
_cell.angle_alpha   90.00
_cell.angle_beta   90.00
_cell.angle_gamma   90.00
#
_symmetry.space_group_name_H-M   'P 1'
#
loop_
_entity.id
_entity.type
_entity.pdbx_description
1 polymer ?
#
loop_
_entity_poly.entity_id
_entity_poly.type
_entity_poly.pdbx_seq_one_letter_code
_entity_poly.pdbx_strand_id
1 'polypeptide(L)'
;MKKLIIIAIVFIFISCNQSGLENTSAKYHKNEKESVVYMTSNNKSENEINDFCDYYQKKLKENEPDLLAWKFFKSDSNKITLIERYKNEDAILNHIKNISKGGLMEQDFGKFVDHFIIDSIEYYGNLSPEFKETLSAFGLIINYNPNIAGFSRN
;
A
#
# COMPACT_ATOMS: atom_id res chain seq x y z
N MET A 1 25.75 -32.73 73.50
CA MET A 1 24.50 -32.47 72.72
C MET A 1 24.83 -31.39 71.71
N LYS A 2 25.09 -31.82 70.46
CA LYS A 2 25.46 -30.90 69.35
C LYS A 2 24.15 -30.55 68.62
N LYS A 3 23.80 -29.25 68.62
CA LYS A 3 22.64 -28.76 67.87
C LYS A 3 23.05 -28.55 66.41
N LEU A 4 22.41 -29.29 65.53
CA LEU A 4 22.55 -29.18 64.10
C LEU A 4 21.64 -28.04 63.60
N ILE A 5 22.25 -26.98 63.10
CA ILE A 5 21.49 -25.86 62.49
C ILE A 5 21.36 -26.19 60.99
N ILE A 6 20.14 -26.48 60.57
CA ILE A 6 19.81 -26.65 59.15
C ILE A 6 19.50 -25.26 58.57
N ILE A 7 20.41 -24.79 57.71
CA ILE A 7 20.19 -23.56 56.95
C ILE A 7 19.40 -23.96 55.67
N ALA A 8 18.13 -23.63 55.65
CA ALA A 8 17.28 -23.75 54.43
C ALA A 8 17.61 -22.60 53.46
N ILE A 9 18.30 -22.92 52.37
CA ILE A 9 18.54 -22.00 51.27
C ILE A 9 17.28 -21.95 50.42
N VAL A 10 16.53 -20.85 50.53
CA VAL A 10 15.39 -20.56 49.64
C VAL A 10 15.91 -20.06 48.32
N PHE A 11 15.88 -20.88 47.30
CA PHE A 11 16.11 -20.41 45.90
C PHE A 11 14.89 -19.66 45.44
N ILE A 12 14.99 -18.35 45.38
CA ILE A 12 14.01 -17.48 44.69
C ILE A 12 14.31 -17.60 43.20
N PHE A 13 13.51 -18.39 42.49
CA PHE A 13 13.50 -18.35 41.03
C PHE A 13 12.85 -17.02 40.57
N ILE A 14 13.68 -16.04 40.23
CA ILE A 14 13.21 -14.87 39.48
C ILE A 14 12.92 -15.38 38.07
N SER A 15 11.66 -15.71 37.82
CA SER A 15 11.14 -15.92 36.48
C SER A 15 11.19 -14.57 35.74
N CYS A 16 12.26 -14.33 34.98
CA CYS A 16 12.27 -13.28 33.98
C CYS A 16 11.17 -13.64 32.95
N ASN A 17 10.03 -12.99 33.07
CA ASN A 17 9.05 -12.93 32.00
C ASN A 17 9.73 -12.18 30.86
N GLN A 18 10.38 -12.92 29.93
CA GLN A 18 10.69 -12.39 28.62
C GLN A 18 9.35 -12.12 27.95
N SER A 19 8.87 -10.87 28.07
CA SER A 19 7.90 -10.35 27.14
C SER A 19 8.52 -10.57 25.75
N GLY A 20 7.97 -11.55 25.04
CA GLY A 20 8.36 -11.83 23.68
C GLY A 20 8.22 -10.52 22.88
N LEU A 21 9.37 -9.95 22.55
CA LEU A 21 9.45 -9.07 21.40
C LEU A 21 8.93 -9.95 20.25
N GLU A 22 7.67 -9.74 19.85
CA GLU A 22 7.21 -10.24 18.57
C GLU A 22 8.21 -9.70 17.55
N ASN A 23 9.02 -10.63 17.08
CA ASN A 23 9.93 -10.39 15.98
C ASN A 23 9.01 -10.24 14.77
N THR A 24 8.45 -9.04 14.58
CA THR A 24 7.82 -8.63 13.34
C THR A 24 8.96 -8.59 12.32
N SER A 25 9.37 -9.78 11.86
CA SER A 25 10.25 -9.89 10.72
C SER A 25 9.61 -9.08 9.60
N ALA A 26 10.26 -8.00 9.21
CA ALA A 26 9.81 -7.16 8.12
C ALA A 26 9.44 -8.06 6.94
N LYS A 27 8.16 -8.07 6.58
CA LYS A 27 7.63 -8.98 5.56
C LYS A 27 8.10 -8.47 4.21
N TYR A 28 9.13 -9.09 3.65
CA TYR A 28 9.63 -8.77 2.33
C TYR A 28 8.68 -9.30 1.25
N HIS A 29 8.15 -8.41 0.41
CA HIS A 29 7.32 -8.77 -0.72
C HIS A 29 8.15 -8.80 -2.01
N LYS A 30 8.74 -9.97 -2.29
CA LYS A 30 9.63 -10.19 -3.46
C LYS A 30 8.99 -9.79 -4.80
N ASN A 31 7.68 -9.91 -4.92
CA ASN A 31 6.94 -9.64 -6.15
C ASN A 31 6.24 -8.27 -6.14
N GLU A 32 6.61 -7.40 -5.21
CA GLU A 32 6.03 -6.06 -5.08
C GLU A 32 6.07 -5.30 -6.40
N LYS A 33 5.02 -4.56 -6.66
CA LYS A 33 4.88 -3.65 -7.79
C LYS A 33 4.59 -2.25 -7.27
N GLU A 34 5.11 -1.27 -7.97
CA GLU A 34 4.83 0.13 -7.69
C GLU A 34 4.20 0.78 -8.92
N SER A 35 3.34 1.76 -8.70
CA SER A 35 2.88 2.66 -9.74
C SER A 35 2.98 4.11 -9.30
N VAL A 36 3.23 4.97 -10.26
CA VAL A 36 3.17 6.41 -10.10
C VAL A 36 2.13 6.93 -11.08
N VAL A 37 1.06 7.52 -10.55
CA VAL A 37 -0.02 8.10 -11.34
C VAL A 37 0.14 9.61 -11.35
N TYR A 38 0.32 10.18 -12.52
CA TYR A 38 0.35 11.62 -12.72
C TYR A 38 -1.04 12.12 -13.07
N MET A 39 -1.50 13.14 -12.35
CA MET A 39 -2.86 13.63 -12.44
C MET A 39 -2.93 15.15 -12.45
N THR A 40 -4.00 15.65 -13.05
CA THR A 40 -4.40 17.05 -12.98
C THR A 40 -5.70 17.16 -12.18
N SER A 41 -5.78 18.13 -11.27
CA SER A 41 -7.02 18.46 -10.57
C SER A 41 -8.12 18.89 -11.56
N ASN A 42 -9.30 18.30 -11.42
CA ASN A 42 -10.45 18.58 -12.29
C ASN A 42 -11.28 19.73 -11.74
N ASN A 43 -10.79 20.96 -11.85
CA ASN A 43 -11.47 22.20 -11.40
C ASN A 43 -11.91 22.18 -9.92
N LYS A 44 -11.22 21.44 -9.07
CA LYS A 44 -11.46 21.38 -7.62
C LYS A 44 -10.53 22.35 -6.89
N SER A 45 -11.03 22.93 -5.82
CA SER A 45 -10.22 23.72 -4.89
C SER A 45 -9.25 22.84 -4.12
N GLU A 46 -8.23 23.43 -3.52
CA GLU A 46 -7.25 22.72 -2.68
C GLU A 46 -7.91 21.98 -1.52
N ASN A 47 -8.91 22.59 -0.87
CA ASN A 47 -9.63 21.95 0.23
C ASN A 47 -10.42 20.73 -0.23
N GLU A 48 -11.14 20.82 -1.36
CA GLU A 48 -11.87 19.68 -1.94
C GLU A 48 -10.92 18.52 -2.26
N ILE A 49 -9.73 18.82 -2.83
CA ILE A 49 -8.71 17.81 -3.12
C ILE A 49 -8.20 17.15 -1.84
N ASN A 50 -7.86 17.94 -0.81
CA ASN A 50 -7.35 17.41 0.45
C ASN A 50 -8.40 16.52 1.16
N ASP A 51 -9.64 17.00 1.25
CA ASP A 51 -10.74 16.26 1.87
C ASP A 51 -11.02 14.95 1.12
N PHE A 52 -10.98 15.00 -0.22
CA PHE A 52 -11.17 13.81 -1.04
C PHE A 52 -10.01 12.81 -0.89
N CYS A 53 -8.76 13.27 -0.89
CA CYS A 53 -7.60 12.39 -0.67
C CYS A 53 -7.69 11.65 0.68
N ASP A 54 -8.09 12.37 1.75
CA ASP A 54 -8.28 11.79 3.07
C ASP A 54 -9.44 10.78 3.12
N TYR A 55 -10.50 11.06 2.41
CA TYR A 55 -11.62 10.14 2.26
C TYR A 55 -11.21 8.86 1.51
N TYR A 56 -10.58 9.02 0.33
CA TYR A 56 -10.31 7.91 -0.57
C TYR A 56 -9.25 6.95 -0.01
N GLN A 57 -8.19 7.47 0.64
CA GLN A 57 -7.20 6.62 1.29
C GLN A 57 -7.80 5.74 2.41
N LYS A 58 -8.80 6.24 3.15
CA LYS A 58 -9.50 5.44 4.18
C LYS A 58 -10.26 4.29 3.54
N LYS A 59 -10.97 4.55 2.43
CA LYS A 59 -11.71 3.54 1.68
C LYS A 59 -10.80 2.42 1.16
N LEU A 60 -9.65 2.78 0.58
CA LEU A 60 -8.66 1.80 0.11
C LEU A 60 -8.08 0.97 1.26
N LYS A 61 -7.72 1.62 2.37
CA LYS A 61 -7.19 0.92 3.54
C LYS A 61 -8.17 -0.11 4.12
N GLU A 62 -9.47 0.19 4.05
CA GLU A 62 -10.53 -0.71 4.52
C GLU A 62 -10.80 -1.88 3.57
N ASN A 63 -10.67 -1.68 2.26
CA ASN A 63 -11.16 -2.59 1.24
C ASN A 63 -10.05 -3.34 0.46
N GLU A 64 -8.79 -2.90 0.54
CA GLU A 64 -7.69 -3.45 -0.25
C GLU A 64 -6.48 -3.86 0.59
N PRO A 65 -6.53 -5.03 1.23
CA PRO A 65 -5.50 -5.46 2.17
C PRO A 65 -4.13 -5.77 1.50
N ASP A 66 -4.10 -6.01 0.20
CA ASP A 66 -2.88 -6.27 -0.57
C ASP A 66 -2.28 -5.01 -1.22
N LEU A 67 -2.90 -3.85 -1.00
CA LEU A 67 -2.35 -2.52 -1.28
C LEU A 67 -1.45 -2.11 -0.12
N LEU A 68 -0.13 -2.04 -0.36
CA LEU A 68 0.88 -1.82 0.68
C LEU A 68 1.08 -0.34 1.02
N ALA A 69 0.88 0.54 0.04
CA ALA A 69 0.96 1.98 0.24
C ALA A 69 0.11 2.72 -0.79
N TRP A 70 -0.42 3.86 -0.35
CA TRP A 70 -1.18 4.81 -1.16
C TRP A 70 -0.88 6.21 -0.66
N LYS A 71 -0.26 7.05 -1.49
CA LYS A 71 0.21 8.38 -1.06
C LYS A 71 0.00 9.41 -2.14
N PHE A 72 -0.76 10.45 -1.82
CA PHE A 72 -0.92 11.62 -2.68
C PHE A 72 0.14 12.67 -2.37
N PHE A 73 0.64 13.33 -3.42
CA PHE A 73 1.60 14.42 -3.35
C PHE A 73 1.12 15.57 -4.23
N LYS A 74 1.20 16.79 -3.73
CA LYS A 74 1.02 17.99 -4.54
C LYS A 74 2.33 18.29 -5.26
N SER A 75 2.31 18.22 -6.59
CA SER A 75 3.52 18.43 -7.41
C SER A 75 3.63 19.85 -7.93
N ASP A 76 2.49 20.53 -8.19
CA ASP A 76 2.38 21.92 -8.60
C ASP A 76 0.96 22.42 -8.27
N SER A 77 0.58 23.62 -8.69
CA SER A 77 -0.71 24.28 -8.33
C SER A 77 -1.94 23.41 -8.60
N ASN A 78 -1.96 22.66 -9.72
CA ASN A 78 -3.05 21.75 -10.08
C ASN A 78 -2.57 20.33 -10.44
N LYS A 79 -1.29 19.99 -10.18
CA LYS A 79 -0.72 18.68 -10.45
C LYS A 79 -0.57 17.87 -9.19
N ILE A 80 -1.04 16.65 -9.26
CA ILE A 80 -1.00 15.67 -8.17
C ILE A 80 -0.26 14.43 -8.67
N THR A 81 0.64 13.92 -7.83
CA THR A 81 1.30 12.62 -8.03
C THR A 81 0.79 11.65 -6.98
N LEU A 82 0.31 10.51 -7.42
CA LEU A 82 -0.07 9.41 -6.56
C LEU A 82 0.98 8.31 -6.67
N ILE A 83 1.48 7.83 -5.54
CA ILE A 83 2.37 6.68 -5.45
C ILE A 83 1.64 5.54 -4.78
N GLU A 84 1.62 4.40 -5.44
CA GLU A 84 0.97 3.18 -5.01
C GLU A 84 2.00 2.05 -4.89
N ARG A 85 1.85 1.18 -3.90
CA ARG A 85 2.63 -0.05 -3.76
C ARG A 85 1.69 -1.22 -3.56
N TYR A 86 1.90 -2.26 -4.33
CA TYR A 86 1.08 -3.47 -4.34
C TYR A 86 1.94 -4.69 -4.01
N LYS A 87 1.38 -5.64 -3.31
CA LYS A 87 2.06 -6.88 -2.92
C LYS A 87 2.54 -7.70 -4.13
N ASN A 88 1.80 -7.66 -5.22
CA ASN A 88 2.09 -8.34 -6.48
C ASN A 88 1.16 -7.82 -7.60
N GLU A 89 1.25 -8.43 -8.78
CA GLU A 89 0.42 -8.10 -9.94
C GLU A 89 -1.08 -8.40 -9.71
N ASP A 90 -1.39 -9.50 -9.01
CA ASP A 90 -2.77 -9.86 -8.68
C ASP A 90 -3.45 -8.80 -7.81
N ALA A 91 -2.69 -8.15 -6.93
CA ALA A 91 -3.20 -7.05 -6.11
C ALA A 91 -3.62 -5.85 -6.97
N ILE A 92 -2.87 -5.54 -8.04
CA ILE A 92 -3.25 -4.49 -9.00
C ILE A 92 -4.52 -4.90 -9.76
N LEU A 93 -4.60 -6.15 -10.22
CA LEU A 93 -5.79 -6.65 -10.93
C LEU A 93 -7.04 -6.63 -10.02
N ASN A 94 -6.88 -6.95 -8.75
CA ASN A 94 -7.96 -6.83 -7.76
C ASN A 94 -8.37 -5.37 -7.55
N HIS A 95 -7.42 -4.44 -7.46
CA HIS A 95 -7.71 -3.00 -7.41
C HIS A 95 -8.54 -2.57 -8.62
N ILE A 96 -8.10 -2.90 -9.83
CA ILE A 96 -8.80 -2.58 -11.08
C ILE A 96 -10.22 -3.15 -11.06
N LYS A 97 -10.39 -4.40 -10.63
CA LYS A 97 -11.71 -5.03 -10.48
C LYS A 97 -12.60 -4.27 -9.49
N ASN A 98 -12.05 -3.87 -8.34
CA ASN A 98 -12.80 -3.15 -7.31
C ASN A 98 -13.31 -1.79 -7.78
N ILE A 99 -12.52 -1.06 -8.56
CA ILE A 99 -12.89 0.26 -9.09
C ILE A 99 -13.70 0.21 -10.38
N SER A 100 -13.80 -0.98 -11.02
CA SER A 100 -14.55 -1.16 -12.26
C SER A 100 -16.05 -1.28 -12.00
N LYS A 101 -16.85 -1.25 -13.09
CA LYS A 101 -18.30 -1.40 -13.04
C LYS A 101 -18.71 -2.70 -12.31
N GLY A 102 -19.56 -2.58 -11.30
CA GLY A 102 -20.00 -3.66 -10.42
C GLY A 102 -18.98 -4.00 -9.31
N GLY A 103 -17.86 -3.31 -9.24
CA GLY A 103 -16.86 -3.49 -8.20
C GLY A 103 -17.20 -2.79 -6.90
N LEU A 104 -16.55 -3.20 -5.82
CA LEU A 104 -16.80 -2.72 -4.46
C LEU A 104 -16.62 -1.21 -4.31
N MET A 105 -15.70 -0.62 -5.06
CA MET A 105 -15.34 0.80 -5.00
C MET A 105 -15.75 1.58 -6.26
N GLU A 106 -16.64 1.06 -7.10
CA GLU A 106 -17.10 1.73 -8.34
C GLU A 106 -17.56 3.17 -8.08
N GLN A 107 -18.39 3.37 -7.05
CA GLN A 107 -18.91 4.71 -6.73
C GLN A 107 -17.83 5.65 -6.19
N ASP A 108 -16.89 5.12 -5.42
CA ASP A 108 -15.79 5.90 -4.88
C ASP A 108 -14.80 6.28 -5.99
N PHE A 109 -14.57 5.39 -6.94
CA PHE A 109 -13.77 5.69 -8.13
C PHE A 109 -14.48 6.69 -9.06
N GLY A 110 -15.80 6.65 -9.15
CA GLY A 110 -16.58 7.69 -9.83
C GLY A 110 -16.28 9.09 -9.28
N LYS A 111 -16.17 9.22 -7.93
CA LYS A 111 -15.76 10.48 -7.31
C LYS A 111 -14.28 10.78 -7.58
N PHE A 112 -13.41 9.75 -7.64
CA PHE A 112 -12.00 9.94 -7.96
C PHE A 112 -11.81 10.63 -9.32
N VAL A 113 -12.47 10.14 -10.37
CA VAL A 113 -12.40 10.74 -11.72
C VAL A 113 -13.15 12.08 -11.83
N ASP A 114 -14.05 12.39 -10.88
CA ASP A 114 -14.63 13.73 -10.74
C ASP A 114 -13.63 14.75 -10.15
N HIS A 115 -12.66 14.28 -9.34
CA HIS A 115 -11.63 15.12 -8.72
C HIS A 115 -10.35 15.20 -9.54
N PHE A 116 -10.01 14.14 -10.28
CA PHE A 116 -8.74 14.02 -10.99
C PHE A 116 -8.91 13.57 -12.44
N ILE A 117 -8.11 14.17 -13.30
CA ILE A 117 -7.86 13.69 -14.67
C ILE A 117 -6.55 12.92 -14.61
N ILE A 118 -6.54 11.64 -14.98
CA ILE A 118 -5.33 10.82 -15.05
C ILE A 118 -4.58 11.21 -16.33
N ASP A 119 -3.39 11.80 -16.17
CA ASP A 119 -2.55 12.22 -17.29
C ASP A 119 -1.74 11.01 -17.82
N SER A 120 -1.10 10.23 -16.93
CA SER A 120 -0.36 9.02 -17.27
C SER A 120 -0.11 8.14 -16.04
N ILE A 121 0.27 6.89 -16.28
CA ILE A 121 0.66 5.92 -15.24
C ILE A 121 2.02 5.33 -15.60
N GLU A 122 2.92 5.30 -14.63
CA GLU A 122 4.19 4.61 -14.70
C GLU A 122 4.13 3.38 -13.79
N TYR A 123 4.27 2.18 -14.35
CA TYR A 123 4.43 0.96 -13.56
C TYR A 123 5.89 0.56 -13.43
N TYR A 124 6.29 0.16 -12.23
CA TYR A 124 7.63 -0.30 -11.88
C TYR A 124 7.60 -1.74 -11.40
N GLY A 125 8.44 -2.58 -11.99
CA GLY A 125 8.53 -4.00 -11.71
C GLY A 125 8.36 -4.86 -12.96
N ASN A 126 8.64 -6.16 -12.82
CA ASN A 126 8.46 -7.11 -13.92
C ASN A 126 6.98 -7.50 -14.00
N LEU A 127 6.32 -7.06 -15.05
CA LEU A 127 4.89 -7.28 -15.32
C LEU A 127 4.72 -8.27 -16.46
N SER A 128 3.72 -9.15 -16.34
CA SER A 128 3.42 -10.15 -17.36
C SER A 128 2.89 -9.53 -18.66
N PRO A 129 3.04 -10.20 -19.80
CA PRO A 129 2.41 -9.77 -21.05
C PRO A 129 0.90 -9.67 -20.93
N GLU A 130 0.27 -10.62 -20.25
CA GLU A 130 -1.18 -10.70 -20.04
C GLU A 130 -1.71 -9.51 -19.23
N PHE A 131 -0.94 -9.09 -18.21
CA PHE A 131 -1.26 -7.89 -17.44
C PHE A 131 -1.23 -6.64 -18.34
N LYS A 132 -0.18 -6.48 -19.15
CA LYS A 132 -0.04 -5.32 -20.05
C LYS A 132 -1.16 -5.28 -21.09
N GLU A 133 -1.56 -6.44 -21.62
CA GLU A 133 -2.69 -6.54 -22.54
C GLU A 133 -3.99 -6.10 -21.87
N THR A 134 -4.25 -6.56 -20.64
CA THR A 134 -5.42 -6.14 -19.84
C THR A 134 -5.47 -4.62 -19.68
N LEU A 135 -4.34 -3.99 -19.35
CA LEU A 135 -4.29 -2.54 -19.15
C LEU A 135 -4.46 -1.74 -20.45
N SER A 136 -4.03 -2.30 -21.58
CA SER A 136 -4.15 -1.60 -22.87
C SER A 136 -5.59 -1.27 -23.25
N ALA A 137 -6.56 -2.03 -22.72
CA ALA A 137 -7.98 -1.82 -22.96
C ALA A 137 -8.54 -0.53 -22.33
N PHE A 138 -7.83 0.09 -21.37
CA PHE A 138 -8.31 1.29 -20.69
C PHE A 138 -8.04 2.59 -21.46
N GLY A 139 -7.23 2.56 -22.52
CA GLY A 139 -6.91 3.75 -23.33
C GLY A 139 -6.10 4.82 -22.58
N LEU A 140 -5.46 4.48 -21.49
CA LEU A 140 -4.59 5.36 -20.71
C LEU A 140 -3.16 5.36 -21.26
N ILE A 141 -2.43 6.45 -21.02
CA ILE A 141 -0.99 6.51 -21.29
C ILE A 141 -0.28 5.75 -20.16
N ILE A 142 0.28 4.58 -20.50
CA ILE A 142 0.93 3.70 -19.52
C ILE A 142 2.34 3.37 -19.98
N ASN A 143 3.31 3.58 -19.09
CA ASN A 143 4.70 3.19 -19.29
C ASN A 143 5.07 2.04 -18.34
N TYR A 144 5.96 1.14 -18.78
CA TYR A 144 6.38 -0.03 -18.03
C TYR A 144 7.89 -0.02 -17.83
N ASN A 145 8.31 -0.03 -16.57
CA ASN A 145 9.71 0.08 -16.16
C ASN A 145 10.13 -1.23 -15.47
N PRO A 146 10.78 -2.17 -16.17
CA PRO A 146 11.18 -3.43 -15.57
C PRO A 146 12.25 -3.22 -14.50
N ASN A 147 12.20 -4.01 -13.44
CA ASN A 147 13.16 -3.94 -12.36
C ASN A 147 14.54 -4.44 -12.81
N ILE A 148 15.58 -3.66 -12.50
CA ILE A 148 16.98 -4.05 -12.72
C ILE A 148 17.56 -4.66 -11.45
N ALA A 149 17.35 -3.98 -10.30
CA ALA A 149 17.81 -4.40 -8.98
C ALA A 149 17.06 -3.61 -7.91
N GLY A 150 16.96 -4.16 -6.70
CA GLY A 150 16.32 -3.45 -5.58
C GLY A 150 15.99 -4.37 -4.42
N PHE A 151 15.63 -3.74 -3.31
CA PHE A 151 15.04 -4.40 -2.15
C PHE A 151 14.02 -3.46 -1.52
N SER A 152 13.04 -4.01 -0.79
CA SER A 152 12.15 -3.24 0.07
C SER A 152 12.16 -3.77 1.50
N ARG A 153 11.89 -2.87 2.46
CA ARG A 153 11.68 -3.19 3.88
C ARG A 153 10.32 -2.64 4.30
N ASN A 154 9.64 -3.34 5.18
CA ASN A 154 8.41 -2.86 5.84
C ASN A 154 8.79 -2.01 7.05
#